data_40fac5a8b624fd7b4d48598dcd31415f
#
_entry.id   40fac5a8b624fd7b4d48598dcd31415f
#
_cell.length_a   1.000
_cell.length_b   1.000
_cell.length_c   1.000
_cell.angle_alpha   90.00
_cell.angle_beta   90.00
_cell.angle_gamma   90.00
#
_symmetry.space_group_name_H-M   'P 1'
#
loop_
_entity.id
_entity.type
_entity.pdbx_description
1 polymer ?
#
loop_
_entity_poly.entity_id
_entity_poly.type
_entity_poly.pdbx_seq_one_letter_code
_entity_poly.pdbx_strand_id
1 'polypeptide(L)'
;MKIAILSRNASLYSTSRLVEAGRKRGHRVRVLDPLRCYMRISHQGFEMHYKGRALSGFDAVIPRIGSSITFYGTAVLRQFEMMGVYTPNSSDAVLRARDKLRSLQLLAREGIDLPRTVFGDYPDDTADLLRMLGEPPHVIKLNEGAQGQGVLLAEKRSASQGMIEAFRGLYANFVVQEFIAEAGGGDLRCFVIGNQVAAAMHRQAPEGDFRANLHRGGKASAVELSTQEINIA
;
A
#
# COMPACT_ATOMS: atom_id res chain seq x y z
N MET A 1 14.21 -22.12 10.60
CA MET A 1 12.79 -21.77 10.53
C MET A 1 12.21 -22.19 9.19
N LYS A 2 10.91 -22.47 9.13
CA LYS A 2 10.14 -22.69 7.90
C LYS A 2 9.29 -21.44 7.62
N ILE A 3 9.62 -20.73 6.56
CA ILE A 3 9.03 -19.43 6.23
C ILE A 3 8.19 -19.56 4.96
N ALA A 4 6.95 -19.09 4.99
CA ALA A 4 6.16 -18.88 3.79
C ALA A 4 6.28 -17.43 3.30
N ILE A 5 6.29 -17.23 1.98
CA ILE A 5 6.13 -15.91 1.36
C ILE A 5 4.85 -15.97 0.54
N LEU A 6 3.85 -15.17 0.89
CA LEU A 6 2.60 -15.06 0.13
C LEU A 6 2.83 -14.17 -1.09
N SER A 7 3.02 -14.77 -2.26
CA SER A 7 3.25 -14.06 -3.51
C SER A 7 2.68 -14.85 -4.68
N ARG A 8 1.99 -14.18 -5.61
CA ARG A 8 1.46 -14.79 -6.84
C ARG A 8 2.54 -15.19 -7.84
N ASN A 9 3.71 -14.57 -7.73
CA ASN A 9 4.81 -14.83 -8.66
C ASN A 9 6.15 -14.90 -7.91
N ALA A 10 6.75 -16.09 -7.90
CA ALA A 10 8.04 -16.34 -7.27
C ALA A 10 9.22 -15.68 -8.00
N SER A 11 9.07 -15.35 -9.29
CA SER A 11 10.13 -14.74 -10.10
C SER A 11 10.22 -13.22 -9.97
N LEU A 12 9.26 -12.56 -9.27
CA LEU A 12 9.38 -11.14 -8.99
C LEU A 12 10.67 -10.86 -8.21
N TYR A 13 11.41 -9.82 -8.62
CA TYR A 13 12.69 -9.46 -8.02
C TYR A 13 12.65 -9.45 -6.49
N SER A 14 11.69 -8.74 -5.88
CA SER A 14 11.59 -8.66 -4.42
C SER A 14 11.25 -10.00 -3.76
N THR A 15 10.46 -10.86 -4.41
CA THR A 15 10.13 -12.20 -3.91
C THR A 15 11.35 -13.12 -3.98
N SER A 16 12.06 -13.13 -5.11
CA SER A 16 13.27 -13.95 -5.28
C SER A 16 14.38 -13.54 -4.31
N ARG A 17 14.57 -12.22 -4.09
CA ARG A 17 15.54 -11.71 -3.11
C ARG A 17 15.21 -12.13 -1.67
N LEU A 18 13.93 -12.13 -1.28
CA LEU A 18 13.51 -12.64 0.03
C LEU A 18 13.77 -14.15 0.18
N VAL A 19 13.49 -14.93 -0.88
CA VAL A 19 13.80 -16.37 -0.88
C VAL A 19 15.29 -16.60 -0.72
N GLU A 20 16.13 -15.91 -1.49
CA GLU A 20 17.58 -16.01 -1.42
C GLU A 20 18.11 -15.65 -0.03
N ALA A 21 17.67 -14.49 0.49
CA ALA A 21 18.09 -14.01 1.81
C ALA A 21 17.70 -14.97 2.94
N GLY A 22 16.50 -15.55 2.86
CA GLY A 22 16.05 -16.55 3.84
C GLY A 22 16.86 -17.84 3.77
N ARG A 23 17.12 -18.34 2.55
CA ARG A 23 17.95 -19.55 2.35
C ARG A 23 19.38 -19.33 2.81
N LYS A 24 19.99 -18.18 2.49
CA LYS A 24 21.34 -17.82 2.94
C LYS A 24 21.46 -17.80 4.47
N ARG A 25 20.37 -17.55 5.19
CA ARG A 25 20.30 -17.61 6.66
C ARG A 25 19.91 -18.99 7.20
N GLY A 26 19.91 -20.03 6.38
CA GLY A 26 19.59 -21.40 6.78
C GLY A 26 18.10 -21.68 6.98
N HIS A 27 17.21 -20.83 6.47
CA HIS A 27 15.77 -21.03 6.59
C HIS A 27 15.23 -21.85 5.41
N ARG A 28 14.20 -22.67 5.67
CA ARG A 28 13.40 -23.32 4.62
C ARG A 28 12.33 -22.34 4.15
N VAL A 29 12.49 -21.80 2.95
CA VAL A 29 11.58 -20.80 2.38
C VAL A 29 10.71 -21.40 1.29
N ARG A 30 9.41 -21.19 1.36
CA ARG A 30 8.42 -21.61 0.36
C ARG A 30 7.56 -20.43 -0.09
N VAL A 31 7.45 -20.20 -1.39
CA VAL A 31 6.52 -19.22 -1.95
C VAL A 31 5.16 -19.91 -2.15
N LEU A 32 4.11 -19.27 -1.66
CA LEU A 32 2.73 -19.71 -1.78
C LEU A 32 1.93 -18.62 -2.53
N ASP A 33 1.25 -19.01 -3.59
CA ASP A 33 0.26 -18.14 -4.22
C ASP A 33 -0.99 -18.08 -3.32
N PRO A 34 -1.33 -16.92 -2.74
CA PRO A 34 -2.47 -16.81 -1.83
C PRO A 34 -3.79 -17.23 -2.49
N LEU A 35 -3.96 -17.03 -3.82
CA LEU A 35 -5.18 -17.45 -4.52
C LEU A 35 -5.33 -18.97 -4.65
N ARG A 36 -4.28 -19.74 -4.38
CA ARG A 36 -4.30 -21.20 -4.34
C ARG A 36 -4.33 -21.77 -2.92
N CYS A 37 -4.34 -20.89 -1.92
CA CYS A 37 -4.59 -21.24 -0.54
C CYS A 37 -6.10 -21.29 -0.31
N TYR A 38 -6.58 -22.25 0.46
CA TYR A 38 -7.94 -22.30 0.96
C TYR A 38 -7.95 -22.82 2.37
N MET A 39 -8.98 -22.45 3.13
CA MET A 39 -8.99 -22.61 4.57
C MET A 39 -10.23 -23.33 5.06
N ARG A 40 -10.07 -24.13 6.10
CA ARG A 40 -11.17 -24.66 6.91
C ARG A 40 -11.19 -23.95 8.25
N ILE A 41 -12.37 -23.53 8.66
CA ILE A 41 -12.64 -22.89 9.95
C ILE A 41 -13.72 -23.71 10.66
N SER A 42 -13.42 -24.16 11.86
CA SER A 42 -14.39 -24.89 12.70
C SER A 42 -14.11 -24.62 14.18
N HIS A 43 -15.02 -25.07 15.05
CA HIS A 43 -14.80 -25.01 16.50
C HIS A 43 -13.59 -25.82 16.97
N GLN A 44 -13.11 -26.76 16.15
CA GLN A 44 -11.92 -27.57 16.42
C GLN A 44 -10.61 -26.88 16.02
N GLY A 45 -10.68 -25.71 15.35
CA GLY A 45 -9.53 -24.92 14.97
C GLY A 45 -9.52 -24.47 13.52
N PHE A 46 -8.33 -24.05 13.11
CA PHE A 46 -8.05 -23.43 11.82
C PHE A 46 -7.11 -24.32 11.00
N GLU A 47 -7.43 -24.50 9.73
CA GLU A 47 -6.57 -25.22 8.79
C GLU A 47 -6.34 -24.40 7.53
N MET A 48 -5.12 -24.48 7.01
CA MET A 48 -4.74 -23.91 5.72
C MET A 48 -4.36 -25.05 4.78
N HIS A 49 -4.89 -25.01 3.57
CA HIS A 49 -4.58 -25.96 2.52
C HIS A 49 -4.00 -25.26 1.28
N TYR A 50 -3.17 -25.95 0.53
CA TYR A 50 -2.55 -25.48 -0.70
C TYR A 50 -2.43 -26.60 -1.71
N LYS A 51 -3.10 -26.50 -2.86
CA LYS A 51 -3.06 -27.50 -3.92
C LYS A 51 -3.35 -28.92 -3.41
N GLY A 52 -4.43 -29.10 -2.66
CA GLY A 52 -4.88 -30.40 -2.16
C GLY A 52 -4.15 -30.91 -0.91
N ARG A 53 -3.21 -30.15 -0.33
CA ARG A 53 -2.44 -30.58 0.85
C ARG A 53 -2.56 -29.60 1.99
N ALA A 54 -2.71 -30.12 3.19
CA ALA A 54 -2.67 -29.30 4.40
C ALA A 54 -1.29 -28.64 4.56
N LEU A 55 -1.28 -27.40 4.99
CA LEU A 55 -0.10 -26.64 5.33
C LEU A 55 0.08 -26.62 6.85
N SER A 56 1.25 -27.01 7.33
CA SER A 56 1.56 -27.01 8.75
C SER A 56 3.03 -26.69 9.02
N GLY A 57 3.32 -26.34 10.27
CA GLY A 57 4.67 -26.15 10.78
C GLY A 57 5.43 -24.98 10.12
N PHE A 58 4.73 -23.92 9.71
CA PHE A 58 5.38 -22.66 9.38
C PHE A 58 5.61 -21.86 10.66
N ASP A 59 6.82 -21.31 10.78
CA ASP A 59 7.19 -20.41 11.88
C ASP A 59 6.83 -18.96 11.57
N ALA A 60 6.89 -18.58 10.29
CA ALA A 60 6.57 -17.21 9.85
C ALA A 60 5.96 -17.16 8.45
N VAL A 61 5.18 -16.10 8.20
CA VAL A 61 4.61 -15.78 6.89
C VAL A 61 4.90 -14.33 6.54
N ILE A 62 5.57 -14.10 5.41
CA ILE A 62 5.87 -12.76 4.88
C ILE A 62 4.84 -12.43 3.79
N PRO A 63 3.99 -11.39 3.97
CA PRO A 63 3.02 -11.00 2.95
C PRO A 63 3.68 -10.20 1.82
N ARG A 64 3.46 -10.66 0.59
CA ARG A 64 3.74 -9.95 -0.67
C ARG A 64 2.48 -9.88 -1.52
N ILE A 65 1.41 -9.38 -0.89
CA ILE A 65 0.05 -9.34 -1.43
C ILE A 65 -0.09 -8.13 -2.36
N GLY A 66 -0.44 -8.36 -3.61
CA GLY A 66 -0.72 -7.30 -4.58
C GLY A 66 -2.08 -6.61 -4.32
N SER A 67 -2.25 -5.38 -4.81
CA SER A 67 -3.49 -4.60 -4.60
C SER A 67 -4.73 -5.29 -5.15
N SER A 68 -4.61 -5.97 -6.29
CA SER A 68 -5.74 -6.66 -6.94
C SER A 68 -6.30 -7.87 -6.18
N ILE A 69 -5.61 -8.32 -5.12
CA ILE A 69 -6.02 -9.49 -4.33
C ILE A 69 -6.02 -9.17 -2.83
N THR A 70 -6.16 -7.90 -2.47
CA THR A 70 -6.06 -7.45 -1.07
C THR A 70 -6.98 -8.24 -0.16
N PHE A 71 -8.27 -8.33 -0.49
CA PHE A 71 -9.25 -9.03 0.35
C PHE A 71 -8.86 -10.49 0.61
N TYR A 72 -8.65 -11.27 -0.47
CA TYR A 72 -8.36 -12.70 -0.32
C TYR A 72 -6.97 -12.94 0.29
N GLY A 73 -5.98 -12.16 -0.12
CA GLY A 73 -4.61 -12.28 0.39
C GLY A 73 -4.52 -11.98 1.89
N THR A 74 -5.23 -10.96 2.38
CA THR A 74 -5.28 -10.64 3.82
C THR A 74 -6.13 -11.66 4.60
N ALA A 75 -7.17 -12.24 4.01
CA ALA A 75 -7.91 -13.34 4.63
C ALA A 75 -7.01 -14.57 4.83
N VAL A 76 -6.20 -14.93 3.83
CA VAL A 76 -5.19 -16.00 3.94
C VAL A 76 -4.15 -15.67 5.02
N LEU A 77 -3.65 -14.43 5.06
CA LEU A 77 -2.68 -14.00 6.06
C LEU A 77 -3.26 -14.10 7.47
N ARG A 78 -4.49 -13.63 7.67
CA ARG A 78 -5.21 -13.69 8.94
C ARG A 78 -5.44 -15.12 9.41
N GLN A 79 -5.71 -16.06 8.49
CA GLN A 79 -5.82 -17.47 8.83
C GLN A 79 -4.50 -18.00 9.42
N PHE A 80 -3.35 -17.63 8.86
CA PHE A 80 -2.05 -17.99 9.44
C PHE A 80 -1.86 -17.36 10.83
N GLU A 81 -2.30 -16.10 11.02
CA GLU A 81 -2.27 -15.44 12.33
C GLU A 81 -3.12 -16.20 13.36
N MET A 82 -4.34 -16.63 12.98
CA MET A 82 -5.21 -17.45 13.84
C MET A 82 -4.62 -18.82 14.16
N MET A 83 -3.76 -19.35 13.28
CA MET A 83 -2.98 -20.58 13.52
C MET A 83 -1.72 -20.35 14.36
N GLY A 84 -1.50 -19.14 14.89
CA GLY A 84 -0.34 -18.79 15.72
C GLY A 84 0.97 -18.60 14.95
N VAL A 85 0.92 -18.44 13.62
CA VAL A 85 2.11 -18.23 12.78
C VAL A 85 2.51 -16.76 12.82
N TYR A 86 3.78 -16.47 13.08
CA TYR A 86 4.28 -15.07 13.11
C TYR A 86 4.18 -14.39 11.74
N THR A 87 3.71 -13.14 11.73
CA THR A 87 3.65 -12.29 10.54
C THR A 87 4.32 -10.95 10.83
N PRO A 88 5.37 -10.55 10.09
CA PRO A 88 6.05 -9.25 10.31
C PRO A 88 5.14 -8.04 9.98
N ASN A 89 4.16 -8.24 9.11
CA ASN A 89 3.07 -7.30 8.85
C ASN A 89 1.76 -8.05 9.04
N SER A 90 0.95 -7.63 9.98
CA SER A 90 -0.36 -8.25 10.22
C SER A 90 -1.33 -8.01 9.05
N SER A 91 -2.35 -8.85 8.97
CA SER A 91 -3.42 -8.68 7.98
C SER A 91 -4.10 -7.32 8.10
N ASP A 92 -4.30 -6.82 9.33
CA ASP A 92 -4.86 -5.49 9.58
C ASP A 92 -3.89 -4.38 9.16
N ALA A 93 -2.57 -4.51 9.40
CA ALA A 93 -1.59 -3.54 8.94
C ALA A 93 -1.57 -3.43 7.40
N VAL A 94 -1.68 -4.57 6.69
CA VAL A 94 -1.77 -4.57 5.22
C VAL A 94 -3.05 -3.87 4.77
N LEU A 95 -4.19 -4.11 5.40
CA LEU A 95 -5.46 -3.44 5.08
C LEU A 95 -5.40 -1.93 5.34
N ARG A 96 -4.83 -1.51 6.49
CA ARG A 96 -4.63 -0.08 6.80
C ARG A 96 -3.79 0.62 5.74
N ALA A 97 -2.68 0.00 5.34
CA ALA A 97 -1.78 0.56 4.33
C ALA A 97 -2.38 0.58 2.91
N ARG A 98 -3.41 -0.21 2.63
CA ARG A 98 -4.15 -0.19 1.36
C ARG A 98 -5.13 0.95 1.25
N ASP A 99 -5.77 1.28 2.35
CA ASP A 99 -6.77 2.32 2.46
C ASP A 99 -6.09 3.67 2.72
N LYS A 100 -6.07 4.54 1.69
CA LYS A 100 -5.43 5.86 1.80
C LYS A 100 -6.11 6.74 2.84
N LEU A 101 -7.45 6.73 2.88
CA LEU A 101 -8.19 7.53 3.85
C LEU A 101 -7.86 7.11 5.28
N ARG A 102 -7.90 5.81 5.56
CA ARG A 102 -7.55 5.27 6.88
C ARG A 102 -6.09 5.57 7.25
N SER A 103 -5.16 5.44 6.29
CA SER A 103 -3.76 5.80 6.52
C SER A 103 -3.60 7.27 6.88
N LEU A 104 -4.25 8.18 6.13
CA LEU A 104 -4.21 9.62 6.38
C LEU A 104 -4.82 9.97 7.74
N GLN A 105 -5.95 9.37 8.11
CA GLN A 105 -6.58 9.57 9.42
C GLN A 105 -5.67 9.15 10.59
N LEU A 106 -4.96 8.03 10.42
CA LEU A 106 -4.02 7.54 11.43
C LEU A 106 -2.81 8.47 11.56
N LEU A 107 -2.21 8.89 10.45
CA LEU A 107 -1.06 9.78 10.43
C LEU A 107 -1.42 11.18 10.99
N ALA A 108 -2.58 11.72 10.63
CA ALA A 108 -3.09 12.98 11.17
C ALA A 108 -3.26 12.93 12.70
N ARG A 109 -3.78 11.82 13.22
CA ARG A 109 -3.93 11.60 14.67
C ARG A 109 -2.60 11.62 15.41
N GLU A 110 -1.54 11.14 14.76
CA GLU A 110 -0.17 11.16 15.32
C GLU A 110 0.53 12.52 15.13
N GLY A 111 -0.16 13.54 14.59
CA GLY A 111 0.37 14.89 14.41
C GLY A 111 1.34 15.03 13.23
N ILE A 112 1.32 14.10 12.29
CA ILE A 112 2.16 14.17 11.08
C ILE A 112 1.51 15.11 10.08
N ASP A 113 2.28 16.06 9.56
CA ASP A 113 1.84 16.99 8.53
C ASP A 113 1.44 16.25 7.24
N LEU A 114 0.26 16.57 6.75
CA LEU A 114 -0.34 15.93 5.58
C LEU A 114 -0.86 16.98 4.60
N PRO A 115 -0.88 16.67 3.30
CA PRO A 115 -1.63 17.48 2.35
C PRO A 115 -3.10 17.56 2.78
N ARG A 116 -3.70 18.77 2.70
CA ARG A 116 -5.13 18.92 2.94
C ARG A 116 -5.90 17.93 2.11
N THR A 117 -6.75 17.16 2.76
CA THR A 117 -7.48 16.05 2.13
C THR A 117 -8.95 16.16 2.49
N VAL A 118 -9.80 16.01 1.49
CA VAL A 118 -11.25 15.91 1.66
C VAL A 118 -11.74 14.58 1.13
N PHE A 119 -12.80 14.09 1.77
CA PHE A 119 -13.50 12.86 1.41
C PHE A 119 -14.99 13.08 1.62
N GLY A 120 -15.81 12.76 0.64
CA GLY A 120 -17.26 12.88 0.73
C GLY A 120 -17.92 12.14 -0.43
N ASP A 121 -19.06 11.54 -0.13
CA ASP A 121 -19.78 10.67 -1.07
C ASP A 121 -20.92 11.39 -1.79
N TYR A 122 -21.64 12.26 -1.07
CA TYR A 122 -22.86 12.86 -1.59
C TYR A 122 -22.58 13.89 -2.70
N PRO A 123 -23.26 13.79 -3.88
CA PRO A 123 -22.97 14.66 -5.04
C PRO A 123 -23.16 16.15 -4.77
N ASP A 124 -24.19 16.55 -4.03
CA ASP A 124 -24.51 17.96 -3.77
C ASP A 124 -23.44 18.67 -2.93
N ASP A 125 -22.64 17.90 -2.16
CA ASP A 125 -21.55 18.43 -1.32
C ASP A 125 -20.26 18.70 -2.10
N THR A 126 -20.20 18.41 -3.40
CA THR A 126 -18.95 18.56 -4.19
C THR A 126 -18.38 19.98 -4.15
N ALA A 127 -19.24 20.99 -4.25
CA ALA A 127 -18.81 22.39 -4.18
C ALA A 127 -18.19 22.74 -2.82
N ASP A 128 -18.74 22.21 -1.75
CA ASP A 128 -18.27 22.40 -0.38
C ASP A 128 -16.94 21.69 -0.15
N LEU A 129 -16.79 20.45 -0.60
CA LEU A 129 -15.54 19.70 -0.53
C LEU A 129 -14.40 20.46 -1.22
N LEU A 130 -14.63 20.96 -2.42
CA LEU A 130 -13.63 21.73 -3.16
C LEU A 130 -13.34 23.09 -2.52
N ARG A 131 -14.32 23.71 -1.84
CA ARG A 131 -14.10 24.94 -1.08
C ARG A 131 -13.22 24.70 0.16
N MET A 132 -13.45 23.59 0.87
CA MET A 132 -12.63 23.20 2.03
C MET A 132 -11.19 22.90 1.62
N LEU A 133 -10.98 22.35 0.44
CA LEU A 133 -9.65 22.04 -0.08
C LEU A 133 -8.86 23.27 -0.51
N GLY A 134 -9.54 24.29 -1.05
CA GLY A 134 -8.96 25.53 -1.56
C GLY A 134 -8.91 25.59 -3.08
N GLU A 135 -7.96 26.38 -3.61
CA GLU A 135 -7.81 26.53 -5.05
C GLU A 135 -7.03 25.38 -5.69
N PRO A 136 -7.33 25.02 -6.94
CA PRO A 136 -6.57 24.02 -7.68
C PRO A 136 -5.09 24.48 -7.89
N PRO A 137 -4.16 23.55 -8.24
CA PRO A 137 -4.42 22.17 -8.68
C PRO A 137 -4.80 21.21 -7.55
N HIS A 138 -5.66 20.23 -7.90
CA HIS A 138 -6.06 19.17 -6.97
C HIS A 138 -5.61 17.80 -7.47
N VAL A 139 -5.29 16.90 -6.54
CA VAL A 139 -4.96 15.50 -6.86
C VAL A 139 -6.08 14.60 -6.38
N ILE A 140 -6.76 13.93 -7.32
CA ILE A 140 -7.80 12.97 -7.03
C ILE A 140 -7.17 11.57 -7.05
N LYS A 141 -7.38 10.78 -6.01
CA LYS A 141 -6.76 9.46 -5.86
C LYS A 141 -7.82 8.43 -5.50
N LEU A 142 -7.87 7.32 -6.22
CA LEU A 142 -8.63 6.16 -5.77
C LEU A 142 -8.16 5.74 -4.38
N ASN A 143 -9.10 5.46 -3.48
CA ASN A 143 -8.79 5.10 -2.10
C ASN A 143 -7.92 3.85 -2.05
N GLU A 144 -8.25 2.84 -2.83
CA GLU A 144 -7.45 1.63 -3.01
C GLU A 144 -6.79 1.63 -4.38
N GLY A 145 -5.48 1.63 -4.43
CA GLY A 145 -4.71 1.64 -5.66
C GLY A 145 -3.21 1.57 -5.37
N ALA A 146 -2.44 1.20 -6.38
CA ALA A 146 -0.99 1.12 -6.28
C ALA A 146 -0.32 1.64 -7.56
N GLN A 147 0.98 1.96 -7.48
CA GLN A 147 1.82 2.29 -8.63
C GLN A 147 1.36 3.53 -9.42
N GLY A 148 0.67 4.47 -8.76
CA GLY A 148 0.15 5.68 -9.42
C GLY A 148 -1.08 5.45 -10.30
N GLN A 149 -1.69 4.25 -10.25
CA GLN A 149 -2.98 4.00 -10.90
C GLN A 149 -4.10 4.70 -10.14
N GLY A 150 -5.03 5.31 -10.88
CA GLY A 150 -6.15 6.05 -10.28
C GLY A 150 -5.71 7.31 -9.53
N VAL A 151 -4.59 7.94 -9.94
CA VAL A 151 -4.11 9.22 -9.42
C VAL A 151 -4.14 10.23 -10.57
N LEU A 152 -4.97 11.24 -10.44
CA LEU A 152 -5.25 12.26 -11.46
C LEU A 152 -4.95 13.66 -10.91
N LEU A 153 -4.42 14.54 -11.77
CA LEU A 153 -4.21 15.95 -11.48
C LEU A 153 -5.32 16.76 -12.18
N ALA A 154 -5.98 17.60 -11.44
CA ALA A 154 -6.99 18.54 -11.93
C ALA A 154 -6.47 19.97 -11.76
N GLU A 155 -6.07 20.60 -12.85
CA GLU A 155 -5.51 21.95 -12.84
C GLU A 155 -6.57 23.05 -12.66
N LYS A 156 -7.85 22.71 -12.85
CA LYS A 156 -8.98 23.63 -12.76
C LYS A 156 -10.10 23.03 -11.92
N ARG A 157 -10.88 23.87 -11.25
CA ARG A 157 -12.03 23.45 -10.44
C ARG A 157 -13.05 22.63 -11.25
N SER A 158 -13.35 23.02 -12.48
CA SER A 158 -14.25 22.26 -13.37
C SER A 158 -13.71 20.85 -13.69
N ALA A 159 -12.40 20.70 -13.87
CA ALA A 159 -11.78 19.39 -14.06
C ALA A 159 -11.90 18.53 -12.78
N SER A 160 -11.73 19.13 -11.60
CA SER A 160 -11.93 18.43 -10.32
C SER A 160 -13.37 17.92 -10.20
N GLN A 161 -14.36 18.74 -10.50
CA GLN A 161 -15.77 18.36 -10.47
C GLN A 161 -16.06 17.19 -11.41
N GLY A 162 -15.65 17.29 -12.67
CA GLY A 162 -15.87 16.21 -13.65
C GLY A 162 -15.20 14.89 -13.27
N MET A 163 -13.98 14.94 -12.69
CA MET A 163 -13.29 13.73 -12.22
C MET A 163 -13.98 13.11 -11.00
N ILE A 164 -14.48 13.92 -10.06
CA ILE A 164 -15.25 13.48 -8.91
C ILE A 164 -16.54 12.80 -9.36
N GLU A 165 -17.29 13.44 -10.27
CA GLU A 165 -18.51 12.88 -10.85
C GLU A 165 -18.24 11.54 -11.55
N ALA A 166 -17.17 11.46 -12.33
CA ALA A 166 -16.78 10.23 -13.01
C ALA A 166 -16.47 9.09 -12.01
N PHE A 167 -15.72 9.36 -10.94
CA PHE A 167 -15.43 8.34 -9.94
C PHE A 167 -16.67 7.91 -9.16
N ARG A 168 -17.57 8.84 -8.84
CA ARG A 168 -18.86 8.50 -8.21
C ARG A 168 -19.73 7.64 -9.15
N GLY A 169 -19.80 7.99 -10.42
CA GLY A 169 -20.52 7.20 -11.42
C GLY A 169 -20.01 5.77 -11.56
N LEU A 170 -18.75 5.53 -11.20
CA LEU A 170 -18.12 4.20 -11.14
C LEU A 170 -18.23 3.55 -9.76
N TYR A 171 -18.91 4.16 -8.79
CA TYR A 171 -18.97 3.70 -7.39
C TYR A 171 -17.60 3.49 -6.75
N ALA A 172 -16.61 4.29 -7.17
CA ALA A 172 -15.25 4.18 -6.68
C ALA A 172 -15.03 5.10 -5.49
N ASN A 173 -14.45 4.59 -4.41
CA ASN A 173 -14.01 5.41 -3.29
C ASN A 173 -12.74 6.16 -3.67
N PHE A 174 -12.69 7.46 -3.40
CA PHE A 174 -11.56 8.33 -3.72
C PHE A 174 -11.35 9.41 -2.66
N VAL A 175 -10.15 9.94 -2.57
CA VAL A 175 -9.82 11.14 -1.80
C VAL A 175 -9.41 12.27 -2.76
N VAL A 176 -9.68 13.50 -2.38
CA VAL A 176 -9.22 14.70 -3.10
C VAL A 176 -8.25 15.43 -2.19
N GLN A 177 -7.08 15.77 -2.74
CA GLN A 177 -6.00 16.43 -1.99
C GLN A 177 -5.53 17.69 -2.70
N GLU A 178 -5.00 18.64 -1.95
CA GLU A 178 -4.20 19.71 -2.54
C GLU A 178 -2.96 19.15 -3.26
N PHE A 179 -2.52 19.85 -4.27
CA PHE A 179 -1.27 19.52 -4.96
C PHE A 179 -0.11 20.25 -4.28
N ILE A 180 0.93 19.52 -3.92
CA ILE A 180 2.14 20.07 -3.30
C ILE A 180 3.12 20.44 -4.42
N ALA A 181 3.05 21.67 -4.88
CA ALA A 181 3.89 22.17 -5.97
C ALA A 181 5.39 22.19 -5.59
N GLU A 182 5.68 22.45 -4.32
CA GLU A 182 7.03 22.52 -3.75
C GLU A 182 7.79 21.19 -3.87
N ALA A 183 7.06 20.07 -3.97
CA ALA A 183 7.67 18.77 -4.18
C ALA A 183 8.35 18.62 -5.57
N GLY A 184 8.03 19.49 -6.53
CA GLY A 184 8.60 19.48 -7.88
C GLY A 184 8.52 18.12 -8.60
N GLY A 185 7.49 17.31 -8.29
CA GLY A 185 7.37 15.93 -8.78
C GLY A 185 8.32 14.94 -8.10
N GLY A 186 8.97 15.34 -6.99
CA GLY A 186 9.82 14.48 -6.19
C GLY A 186 9.10 13.90 -4.96
N ASP A 187 9.56 12.76 -4.47
CA ASP A 187 9.19 12.22 -3.16
C ASP A 187 10.35 11.47 -2.50
N LEU A 188 10.29 11.36 -1.17
CA LEU A 188 11.16 10.51 -0.38
C LEU A 188 10.44 9.19 -0.09
N ARG A 189 11.16 8.09 -0.27
CA ARG A 189 10.66 6.77 0.08
C ARG A 189 11.56 6.10 1.09
N CYS A 190 11.06 5.95 2.30
CA CYS A 190 11.72 5.26 3.40
C CYS A 190 11.28 3.80 3.47
N PHE A 191 12.22 2.91 3.72
CA PHE A 191 11.95 1.50 4.00
C PHE A 191 12.29 1.22 5.45
N VAL A 192 11.25 1.04 6.27
CA VAL A 192 11.36 0.87 7.71
C VAL A 192 11.26 -0.60 8.07
N ILE A 193 12.17 -1.08 8.93
CA ILE A 193 12.16 -2.43 9.49
C ILE A 193 12.27 -2.31 11.01
N GLY A 194 11.25 -2.79 11.71
CA GLY A 194 11.13 -2.52 13.14
C GLY A 194 11.05 -1.02 13.39
N ASN A 195 11.97 -0.47 14.17
CA ASN A 195 12.03 0.95 14.52
C ASN A 195 13.19 1.67 13.81
N GLN A 196 13.67 1.17 12.67
CA GLN A 196 14.81 1.75 11.96
C GLN A 196 14.53 1.93 10.48
N VAL A 197 14.96 3.04 9.92
CA VAL A 197 14.99 3.24 8.49
C VAL A 197 16.16 2.44 7.91
N ALA A 198 15.84 1.33 7.26
CA ALA A 198 16.83 0.43 6.67
C ALA A 198 17.37 0.93 5.33
N ALA A 199 16.60 1.73 4.61
CA ALA A 199 16.99 2.35 3.34
C ALA A 199 16.08 3.53 3.03
N ALA A 200 16.61 4.53 2.30
CA ALA A 200 15.84 5.63 1.78
C ALA A 200 16.24 5.95 0.35
N MET A 201 15.29 6.44 -0.44
CA MET A 201 15.52 6.92 -1.79
C MET A 201 14.71 8.18 -2.08
N HIS A 202 15.29 9.09 -2.82
CA HIS A 202 14.56 10.14 -3.50
C HIS A 202 14.08 9.61 -4.84
N ARG A 203 12.79 9.82 -5.15
CA ARG A 203 12.24 9.49 -6.45
C ARG A 203 11.83 10.78 -7.16
N GLN A 204 12.08 10.86 -8.45
CA GLN A 204 11.76 11.99 -9.32
C GLN A 204 10.85 11.53 -10.44
N ALA A 205 9.74 12.24 -10.65
CA ALA A 205 8.86 12.03 -11.78
C ALA A 205 9.57 12.30 -13.12
N PRO A 206 9.18 11.61 -14.20
CA PRO A 206 9.66 11.96 -15.52
C PRO A 206 9.07 13.31 -15.96
N GLU A 207 9.70 13.94 -16.95
CA GLU A 207 9.19 15.18 -17.53
C GLU A 207 7.73 15.00 -18.02
N GLY A 208 6.88 15.95 -17.69
CA GLY A 208 5.45 15.92 -18.05
C GLY A 208 4.56 15.05 -17.17
N ASP A 209 5.09 14.38 -16.13
CA ASP A 209 4.29 13.69 -15.11
C ASP A 209 4.62 14.26 -13.71
N PHE A 210 3.65 14.28 -12.82
CA PHE A 210 3.84 14.68 -11.42
C PHE A 210 4.05 13.48 -10.48
N ARG A 211 3.92 12.25 -10.98
CA ARG A 211 3.99 11.00 -10.21
C ARG A 211 5.38 10.39 -10.30
N ALA A 212 6.11 10.36 -9.19
CA ALA A 212 7.47 9.83 -9.10
C ALA A 212 7.58 8.27 -9.14
N ASN A 213 6.50 7.56 -9.47
CA ASN A 213 6.49 6.09 -9.48
C ASN A 213 7.45 5.51 -10.51
N LEU A 214 8.36 4.62 -10.11
CA LEU A 214 9.35 3.98 -10.99
C LEU A 214 8.73 3.23 -12.18
N HIS A 215 7.57 2.60 -11.98
CA HIS A 215 6.82 1.92 -13.04
C HIS A 215 6.26 2.87 -14.12
N ARG A 216 6.30 4.18 -13.87
CA ARG A 216 5.89 5.23 -14.80
C ARG A 216 7.08 5.97 -15.42
N GLY A 217 8.27 5.43 -15.28
CA GLY A 217 9.50 6.04 -15.81
C GLY A 217 10.20 6.99 -14.84
N GLY A 218 9.74 7.07 -13.59
CA GLY A 218 10.41 7.84 -12.54
C GLY A 218 11.83 7.31 -12.30
N LYS A 219 12.72 8.20 -11.86
CA LYS A 219 14.10 7.88 -11.48
C LYS A 219 14.21 7.78 -9.95
N ALA A 220 15.13 6.96 -9.47
CA ALA A 220 15.44 6.88 -8.04
C ALA A 220 16.94 7.04 -7.81
N SER A 221 17.29 7.74 -6.73
CA SER A 221 18.65 7.86 -6.21
C SER A 221 18.64 7.60 -4.70
N ALA A 222 19.72 7.02 -4.19
CA ALA A 222 19.90 6.89 -2.75
C ALA A 222 19.99 8.29 -2.11
N VAL A 223 19.48 8.44 -0.92
CA VAL A 223 19.49 9.70 -0.16
C VAL A 223 19.79 9.42 1.30
N GLU A 224 20.53 10.31 1.93
CA GLU A 224 20.68 10.38 3.37
C GLU A 224 19.57 11.25 3.95
N LEU A 225 18.89 10.75 4.96
CA LEU A 225 17.79 11.44 5.60
C LEU A 225 18.30 12.33 6.75
N SER A 226 17.69 13.48 6.94
CA SER A 226 17.83 14.28 8.13
C SER A 226 17.25 13.57 9.36
N THR A 227 17.64 14.00 10.55
CA THR A 227 17.07 13.50 11.82
C THR A 227 15.56 13.67 11.87
N GLN A 228 15.02 14.77 11.34
CA GLN A 228 13.59 15.02 11.31
C GLN A 228 12.87 14.01 10.40
N GLU A 229 13.39 13.73 9.21
CA GLU A 229 12.82 12.75 8.27
C GLU A 229 12.85 11.33 8.83
N ILE A 230 13.95 10.97 9.54
CA ILE A 230 14.05 9.66 10.23
C ILE A 230 12.98 9.54 11.32
N ASN A 231 12.74 10.61 12.08
CA ASN A 231 11.76 10.61 13.16
C ASN A 231 10.30 10.54 12.65
N ILE A 232 10.04 11.06 11.45
CA ILE A 232 8.71 10.99 10.81
C ILE A 232 8.48 9.61 10.17
N ALA A 233 9.52 8.93 9.73
CA ALA A 233 9.43 7.65 9.03
C ALA A 233 9.13 6.47 9.96
#